data_a7375dfa9dd8b3f17fb9eae71b9f7433
#
_entry.id   a7375dfa9dd8b3f17fb9eae71b9f7433
#
_cell.length_a   1.000
_cell.length_b   1.000
_cell.length_c   1.000
_cell.angle_alpha   90.00
_cell.angle_beta   90.00
_cell.angle_gamma   90.00
#
_symmetry.space_group_name_H-M   'P 1'
#
loop_
_entity.id
_entity.type
_entity.pdbx_description
1 polymer ?
#
loop_
_entity_poly.entity_id
_entity_poly.type
_entity_poly.pdbx_seq_one_letter_code
_entity_poly.pdbx_strand_id
1 'polypeptide(L)'
;MNRRFVLLGTAITALAAFAGGKYWVDQKELQNAKAEAEKQALAAAEDTVLVRPHSPIIGNPKAPVTIVEFFDPSCEACRAFHPFVKAIVEENGEKVRVVLRYTALHQGSDEAVRILETARLQNVFEPVLGAILDRQPEWAMHDGPNLETAWSIAGEAGLDVA
;
A
#
# COMPACT_ATOMS: atom_id res chain seq x y z
N MET A 1 -55.44 -2.25 -45.14
CA MET A 1 -54.29 -2.65 -44.37
C MET A 1 -54.80 -3.32 -43.09
N ASN A 2 -54.59 -4.65 -42.91
CA ASN A 2 -55.23 -5.42 -41.83
C ASN A 2 -54.65 -5.06 -40.48
N ARG A 3 -55.42 -4.52 -39.55
CA ARG A 3 -55.05 -4.17 -38.16
C ARG A 3 -54.27 -5.29 -37.43
N ARG A 4 -54.52 -6.54 -37.77
CA ARG A 4 -53.82 -7.72 -37.19
C ARG A 4 -52.33 -7.79 -37.56
N PHE A 5 -51.93 -7.38 -38.76
CA PHE A 5 -50.53 -7.38 -39.20
C PHE A 5 -49.74 -6.24 -38.58
N VAL A 6 -50.38 -5.10 -38.32
CA VAL A 6 -49.75 -3.96 -37.62
C VAL A 6 -49.48 -4.32 -36.16
N LEU A 7 -50.41 -4.96 -35.46
CA LEU A 7 -50.26 -5.37 -34.07
C LEU A 7 -49.20 -6.48 -33.90
N LEU A 8 -49.10 -7.43 -34.83
CA LEU A 8 -48.07 -8.45 -34.83
C LEU A 8 -46.65 -7.88 -35.08
N GLY A 9 -46.55 -6.93 -36.00
CA GLY A 9 -45.28 -6.24 -36.30
C GLY A 9 -44.74 -5.45 -35.10
N THR A 10 -45.62 -4.71 -34.40
CA THR A 10 -45.22 -3.94 -33.21
C THR A 10 -44.84 -4.82 -32.01
N ALA A 11 -45.48 -5.98 -31.84
CA ALA A 11 -45.12 -6.93 -30.77
C ALA A 11 -43.74 -7.58 -31.01
N ILE A 12 -43.44 -7.94 -32.27
CA ILE A 12 -42.13 -8.54 -32.61
C ILE A 12 -40.99 -7.53 -32.43
N THR A 13 -41.18 -6.28 -32.86
CA THR A 13 -40.13 -5.23 -32.65
C THR A 13 -39.91 -4.91 -31.17
N ALA A 14 -40.96 -4.88 -30.36
CA ALA A 14 -40.84 -4.67 -28.92
C ALA A 14 -40.08 -5.82 -28.21
N LEU A 15 -40.39 -7.07 -28.60
CA LEU A 15 -39.68 -8.24 -28.07
C LEU A 15 -38.19 -8.27 -28.48
N ALA A 16 -37.89 -7.92 -29.72
CA ALA A 16 -36.52 -7.84 -30.21
C ALA A 16 -35.72 -6.73 -29.50
N ALA A 17 -36.33 -5.57 -29.28
CA ALA A 17 -35.70 -4.47 -28.54
C ALA A 17 -35.49 -4.83 -27.07
N PHE A 18 -36.42 -5.52 -26.42
CA PHE A 18 -36.28 -5.99 -25.04
C PHE A 18 -35.20 -7.06 -24.92
N ALA A 19 -35.17 -8.05 -25.79
CA ALA A 19 -34.16 -9.10 -25.82
C ALA A 19 -32.76 -8.52 -26.11
N GLY A 20 -32.63 -7.60 -27.05
CA GLY A 20 -31.39 -6.89 -27.36
C GLY A 20 -30.91 -6.02 -26.19
N GLY A 21 -31.84 -5.29 -25.57
CA GLY A 21 -31.51 -4.49 -24.38
C GLY A 21 -31.05 -5.33 -23.21
N LYS A 22 -31.75 -6.45 -22.91
CA LYS A 22 -31.33 -7.38 -21.85
C LYS A 22 -29.97 -7.99 -22.17
N TYR A 23 -29.74 -8.47 -23.38
CA TYR A 23 -28.46 -9.03 -23.81
C TYR A 23 -27.32 -8.01 -23.63
N TRP A 24 -27.53 -6.75 -23.98
CA TRP A 24 -26.53 -5.70 -23.81
C TRP A 24 -26.23 -5.40 -22.35
N VAL A 25 -27.24 -5.37 -21.48
CA VAL A 25 -27.05 -5.20 -20.03
C VAL A 25 -26.28 -6.39 -19.43
N ASP A 26 -26.73 -7.62 -19.75
CA ASP A 26 -26.05 -8.85 -19.26
C ASP A 26 -24.57 -8.90 -19.70
N GLN A 27 -24.26 -8.47 -20.95
CA GLN A 27 -22.88 -8.39 -21.43
C GLN A 27 -22.06 -7.33 -20.69
N LYS A 28 -22.66 -6.20 -20.38
CA LYS A 28 -21.98 -5.13 -19.64
C LYS A 28 -21.71 -5.52 -18.18
N GLU A 29 -22.66 -6.19 -17.54
CA GLU A 29 -22.47 -6.74 -16.18
C GLU A 29 -21.38 -7.81 -16.16
N LEU A 30 -21.35 -8.69 -17.15
CA LEU A 30 -20.31 -9.72 -17.27
C LEU A 30 -18.92 -9.11 -17.50
N GLN A 31 -18.82 -8.06 -18.31
CA GLN A 31 -17.56 -7.34 -18.52
C GLN A 31 -17.11 -6.63 -17.24
N ASN A 32 -18.01 -5.98 -16.52
CA ASN A 32 -17.71 -5.34 -15.25
C ASN A 32 -17.25 -6.38 -14.21
N ALA A 33 -17.94 -7.51 -14.08
CA ALA A 33 -17.57 -8.58 -13.17
C ALA A 33 -16.19 -9.19 -13.49
N LYS A 34 -15.86 -9.34 -14.79
CA LYS A 34 -14.53 -9.78 -15.23
C LYS A 34 -13.45 -8.76 -14.88
N ALA A 35 -13.69 -7.48 -15.12
CA ALA A 35 -12.74 -6.41 -14.79
C ALA A 35 -12.51 -6.30 -13.27
N GLU A 36 -13.55 -6.47 -12.47
CA GLU A 36 -13.46 -6.51 -11.01
C GLU A 36 -12.68 -7.73 -10.51
N ALA A 37 -12.94 -8.92 -11.09
CA ALA A 37 -12.22 -10.15 -10.75
C ALA A 37 -10.74 -10.06 -11.14
N GLU A 38 -10.42 -9.48 -12.31
CA GLU A 38 -9.04 -9.25 -12.76
C GLU A 38 -8.32 -8.26 -11.84
N LYS A 39 -9.00 -7.16 -11.47
CA LYS A 39 -8.47 -6.18 -10.52
C LYS A 39 -8.19 -6.80 -9.14
N GLN A 40 -9.10 -7.64 -8.65
CA GLN A 40 -8.92 -8.37 -7.38
C GLN A 40 -7.79 -9.39 -7.48
N ALA A 41 -7.66 -10.11 -8.59
CA ALA A 41 -6.58 -11.07 -8.80
C ALA A 41 -5.21 -10.35 -8.91
N LEU A 42 -5.16 -9.19 -9.56
CA LEU A 42 -3.96 -8.36 -9.65
C LEU A 42 -3.56 -7.83 -8.27
N ALA A 43 -4.51 -7.31 -7.50
CA ALA A 43 -4.28 -6.84 -6.13
C ALA A 43 -3.80 -7.98 -5.21
N ALA A 44 -4.38 -9.19 -5.33
CA ALA A 44 -3.93 -10.35 -4.57
C ALA A 44 -2.53 -10.83 -4.99
N ALA A 45 -2.17 -10.70 -6.28
CA ALA A 45 -0.82 -11.00 -6.77
C ALA A 45 0.21 -9.96 -6.29
N GLU A 46 -0.16 -8.69 -6.24
CA GLU A 46 0.66 -7.62 -5.66
C GLU A 46 0.90 -7.84 -4.16
N ASP A 47 -0.11 -8.27 -3.41
CA ASP A 47 0.02 -8.60 -1.99
C ASP A 47 1.00 -9.76 -1.74
N THR A 48 1.18 -10.67 -2.68
CA THR A 48 2.13 -11.80 -2.53
C THR A 48 3.57 -11.46 -2.92
N VAL A 49 3.78 -10.50 -3.80
CA VAL A 49 5.13 -10.12 -4.32
C VAL A 49 5.65 -8.87 -3.64
N LEU A 50 4.84 -7.82 -3.57
CA LEU A 50 5.22 -6.51 -3.04
C LEU A 50 4.92 -6.39 -1.54
N VAL A 51 3.81 -6.95 -1.08
CA VAL A 51 3.40 -6.95 0.33
C VAL A 51 3.69 -8.32 0.93
N ARG A 52 4.68 -8.41 1.81
CA ARG A 52 5.01 -9.65 2.51
C ARG A 52 4.37 -9.69 3.90
N PRO A 53 4.08 -10.88 4.45
CA PRO A 53 3.44 -11.00 5.77
C PRO A 53 4.19 -10.29 6.92
N HIS A 54 5.50 -10.09 6.75
CA HIS A 54 6.37 -9.43 7.73
C HIS A 54 6.71 -7.97 7.39
N SER A 55 6.18 -7.42 6.28
CA SER A 55 6.44 -6.02 5.91
C SER A 55 5.77 -5.08 6.92
N PRO A 56 6.49 -4.08 7.45
CA PRO A 56 5.87 -3.05 8.28
C PRO A 56 4.82 -2.27 7.51
N ILE A 57 3.74 -1.92 8.19
CA ILE A 57 2.63 -1.15 7.63
C ILE A 57 2.45 0.12 8.45
N ILE A 58 2.39 1.26 7.78
CA ILE A 58 2.03 2.56 8.34
C ILE A 58 0.59 2.86 7.90
N GLY A 59 -0.26 3.24 8.83
CA GLY A 59 -1.69 3.47 8.61
C GLY A 59 -2.54 2.22 8.82
N ASN A 60 -3.79 2.25 8.32
CA ASN A 60 -4.73 1.14 8.49
C ASN A 60 -4.35 -0.08 7.63
N PRO A 61 -4.04 -1.25 8.22
CA PRO A 61 -3.67 -2.45 7.46
C PRO A 61 -4.73 -2.92 6.45
N LYS A 62 -6.00 -2.50 6.64
CA LYS A 62 -7.14 -2.85 5.77
C LYS A 62 -7.47 -1.77 4.75
N ALA A 63 -6.65 -0.71 4.64
CA ALA A 63 -6.87 0.36 3.68
C ALA A 63 -6.90 -0.17 2.24
N PRO A 64 -7.85 0.29 1.39
CA PRO A 64 -8.01 -0.22 0.03
C PRO A 64 -6.90 0.20 -0.92
N VAL A 65 -6.15 1.26 -0.61
CA VAL A 65 -5.02 1.73 -1.41
C VAL A 65 -3.73 1.39 -0.69
N THR A 66 -2.85 0.68 -1.37
CA THR A 66 -1.52 0.32 -0.86
C THR A 66 -0.44 1.07 -1.64
N ILE A 67 0.39 1.82 -0.93
CA ILE A 67 1.64 2.37 -1.43
C ILE A 67 2.75 1.45 -0.93
N VAL A 68 3.60 0.97 -1.83
CA VAL A 68 4.79 0.19 -1.45
C VAL A 68 6.01 1.08 -1.57
N GLU A 69 6.70 1.28 -0.46
CA GLU A 69 7.93 2.07 -0.40
C GLU A 69 9.12 1.13 -0.25
N PHE A 70 10.04 1.16 -1.22
CA PHE A 70 11.35 0.55 -1.08
C PHE A 70 12.22 1.50 -0.25
N PHE A 71 12.48 1.10 0.97
CA PHE A 71 12.96 1.97 2.04
C PHE A 71 14.32 1.53 2.57
N ASP A 72 15.22 2.50 2.69
CA ASP A 72 16.52 2.35 3.36
C ASP A 72 16.63 3.36 4.51
N PRO A 73 16.77 2.92 5.76
CA PRO A 73 16.83 3.82 6.91
C PRO A 73 18.05 4.74 6.93
N SER A 74 19.13 4.41 6.20
CA SER A 74 20.33 5.25 6.10
C SER A 74 20.30 6.21 4.90
N CYS A 75 19.29 6.10 4.01
CA CYS A 75 19.18 6.93 2.83
C CYS A 75 18.60 8.31 3.15
N GLU A 76 19.32 9.39 2.81
CA GLU A 76 18.87 10.76 3.04
C GLU A 76 17.62 11.13 2.24
N ALA A 77 17.44 10.54 1.06
CA ALA A 77 16.25 10.72 0.26
C ALA A 77 15.03 10.10 0.98
N CYS A 78 15.15 8.90 1.55
CA CYS A 78 14.10 8.27 2.34
C CYS A 78 13.73 9.14 3.56
N ARG A 79 14.72 9.67 4.27
CA ARG A 79 14.50 10.63 5.34
C ARG A 79 13.73 11.87 4.87
N ALA A 80 14.16 12.46 3.75
CA ALA A 80 13.53 13.67 3.22
C ALA A 80 12.09 13.43 2.74
N PHE A 81 11.78 12.23 2.26
CA PHE A 81 10.43 11.84 1.81
C PHE A 81 9.50 11.41 2.95
N HIS A 82 10.02 10.94 4.05
CA HIS A 82 9.22 10.42 5.17
C HIS A 82 8.11 11.35 5.67
N PRO A 83 8.32 12.67 5.84
CA PRO A 83 7.23 13.58 6.22
C PRO A 83 6.09 13.63 5.22
N PHE A 84 6.37 13.52 3.92
CA PHE A 84 5.33 13.48 2.87
C PHE A 84 4.55 12.17 2.90
N VAL A 85 5.25 11.04 3.09
CA VAL A 85 4.62 9.71 3.25
C VAL A 85 3.69 9.72 4.45
N LYS A 86 4.14 10.25 5.58
CA LYS A 86 3.34 10.40 6.80
C LYS A 86 2.11 11.28 6.56
N ALA A 87 2.27 12.44 5.94
CA ALA A 87 1.17 13.34 5.60
C ALA A 87 0.12 12.67 4.69
N ILE A 88 0.54 11.87 3.69
CA ILE A 88 -0.37 11.12 2.83
C ILE A 88 -1.26 10.18 3.65
N VAL A 89 -0.69 9.46 4.61
CA VAL A 89 -1.44 8.55 5.47
C VAL A 89 -2.36 9.33 6.41
N GLU A 90 -1.87 10.39 7.04
CA GLU A 90 -2.66 11.23 7.97
C GLU A 90 -3.85 11.90 7.27
N GLU A 91 -3.65 12.46 6.07
CA GLU A 91 -4.69 13.16 5.31
C GLU A 91 -5.74 12.22 4.71
N ASN A 92 -5.35 10.97 4.38
CA ASN A 92 -6.24 10.01 3.75
C ASN A 92 -6.85 8.98 4.74
N GLY A 93 -6.42 8.98 5.99
CA GLY A 93 -6.99 8.19 7.07
C GLY A 93 -7.12 6.71 6.72
N GLU A 94 -8.36 6.20 6.71
CA GLU A 94 -8.66 4.78 6.48
C GLU A 94 -8.47 4.30 5.01
N LYS A 95 -8.15 5.20 4.07
CA LYS A 95 -8.14 4.88 2.64
C LYS A 95 -6.76 4.45 2.12
N VAL A 96 -5.68 4.85 2.80
CA VAL A 96 -4.30 4.62 2.34
C VAL A 96 -3.49 3.94 3.44
N ARG A 97 -2.72 2.93 3.05
CA ARG A 97 -1.64 2.35 3.86
C ARG A 97 -0.32 2.40 3.10
N VAL A 98 0.77 2.49 3.82
CA VAL A 98 2.11 2.37 3.28
C VAL A 98 2.76 1.09 3.80
N VAL A 99 3.30 0.30 2.90
CA VAL A 99 4.02 -0.94 3.18
C VAL A 99 5.50 -0.71 2.93
N LEU A 100 6.32 -0.83 3.96
CA LEU A 100 7.76 -0.68 3.82
C LEU A 100 8.40 -1.97 3.37
N ARG A 101 9.26 -1.86 2.35
CA ARG A 101 10.08 -2.94 1.81
C ARG A 101 11.54 -2.55 1.97
N TYR A 102 12.17 -3.07 3.00
CA TYR A 102 13.57 -2.76 3.27
C TYR A 102 14.50 -3.11 2.10
N THR A 103 15.32 -2.13 1.74
CA THR A 103 16.39 -2.21 0.75
C THR A 103 17.66 -1.60 1.34
N ALA A 104 18.37 -2.37 2.15
CA ALA A 104 19.58 -1.93 2.83
C ALA A 104 20.74 -1.79 1.81
N LEU A 105 20.92 -0.58 1.26
CA LEU A 105 21.90 -0.28 0.22
C LEU A 105 23.12 0.48 0.77
N HIS A 106 22.98 1.17 1.91
CA HIS A 106 24.05 1.92 2.53
C HIS A 106 24.71 1.14 3.66
N GLN A 107 25.92 1.51 4.00
CA GLN A 107 26.64 0.92 5.13
C GLN A 107 25.85 1.16 6.43
N GLY A 108 25.64 0.11 7.23
CA GLY A 108 24.90 0.16 8.47
C GLY A 108 23.37 0.09 8.35
N SER A 109 22.83 0.11 7.12
CA SER A 109 21.39 0.00 6.90
C SER A 109 20.80 -1.32 7.38
N ASP A 110 21.53 -2.39 7.30
CA ASP A 110 21.14 -3.72 7.80
C ASP A 110 20.93 -3.72 9.32
N GLU A 111 21.80 -3.03 10.06
CA GLU A 111 21.65 -2.89 11.51
C GLU A 111 20.47 -1.95 11.85
N ALA A 112 20.31 -0.85 11.13
CA ALA A 112 19.17 0.03 11.30
C ALA A 112 17.83 -0.67 11.00
N VAL A 113 17.80 -1.56 9.99
CA VAL A 113 16.63 -2.44 9.75
C VAL A 113 16.40 -3.36 10.96
N ARG A 114 17.45 -3.90 11.58
CA ARG A 114 17.33 -4.72 12.79
C ARG A 114 16.72 -3.94 13.95
N ILE A 115 17.15 -2.69 14.17
CA ILE A 115 16.54 -1.77 15.14
C ILE A 115 15.05 -1.62 14.88
N LEU A 116 14.65 -1.31 13.65
CA LEU A 116 13.25 -1.10 13.26
C LEU A 116 12.40 -2.36 13.42
N GLU A 117 12.92 -3.53 13.07
CA GLU A 117 12.20 -4.79 13.25
C GLU A 117 12.09 -5.16 14.75
N THR A 118 13.09 -4.85 15.56
CA THR A 118 12.99 -5.01 17.02
C THR A 118 11.91 -4.09 17.58
N ALA A 119 11.87 -2.83 17.13
CA ALA A 119 10.83 -1.87 17.50
C ALA A 119 9.43 -2.34 17.08
N ARG A 120 9.30 -2.94 15.90
CA ARG A 120 8.04 -3.52 15.43
C ARG A 120 7.55 -4.65 16.32
N LEU A 121 8.44 -5.54 16.75
CA LEU A 121 8.11 -6.63 17.68
C LEU A 121 7.70 -6.13 19.08
N GLN A 122 8.17 -4.96 19.47
CA GLN A 122 7.83 -4.31 20.73
C GLN A 122 6.66 -3.30 20.62
N ASN A 123 6.04 -3.18 19.44
CA ASN A 123 4.93 -2.23 19.15
C ASN A 123 5.31 -0.75 19.32
N VAL A 124 6.57 -0.40 19.12
CA VAL A 124 7.11 0.97 19.14
C VAL A 124 7.72 1.37 17.80
N PHE A 125 7.24 0.77 16.71
CA PHE A 125 7.81 0.95 15.37
C PHE A 125 7.80 2.41 14.89
N GLU A 126 6.64 3.07 14.91
CA GLU A 126 6.52 4.43 14.36
C GLU A 126 7.34 5.47 15.13
N PRO A 127 7.31 5.53 16.47
CA PRO A 127 8.17 6.47 17.20
C PRO A 127 9.66 6.20 16.97
N VAL A 128 10.09 4.94 16.90
CA VAL A 128 11.50 4.61 16.63
C VAL A 128 11.88 4.95 15.18
N LEU A 129 11.03 4.64 14.20
CA LEU A 129 11.25 5.03 12.79
C LEU A 129 11.43 6.55 12.66
N GLY A 130 10.54 7.33 13.28
CA GLY A 130 10.63 8.78 13.28
C GLY A 130 11.97 9.27 13.86
N ALA A 131 12.33 8.79 15.06
CA ALA A 131 13.57 9.20 15.73
C ALA A 131 14.84 8.82 14.94
N ILE A 132 14.89 7.61 14.37
CA ILE A 132 16.00 7.13 13.53
C ILE A 132 16.17 8.00 12.29
N LEU A 133 15.07 8.41 11.65
CA LEU A 133 15.13 9.28 10.47
C LEU A 133 15.43 10.74 10.84
N ASP A 134 14.79 11.30 11.83
CA ASP A 134 14.99 12.69 12.23
C ASP A 134 16.45 12.95 12.66
N ARG A 135 17.05 11.98 13.34
CA ARG A 135 18.43 12.03 13.81
C ARG A 135 19.42 11.28 12.92
N GLN A 136 19.02 10.91 11.69
CA GLN A 136 19.87 10.19 10.74
C GLN A 136 21.27 10.81 10.56
N PRO A 137 21.46 12.15 10.50
CA PRO A 137 22.78 12.75 10.35
C PRO A 137 23.74 12.45 11.52
N GLU A 138 23.22 12.04 12.69
CA GLU A 138 24.06 11.73 13.87
C GLU A 138 24.65 10.33 13.81
N TRP A 139 24.05 9.41 13.04
CA TRP A 139 24.44 8.01 13.03
C TRP A 139 24.76 7.44 11.64
N ALA A 140 24.11 7.93 10.55
CA ALA A 140 24.23 7.36 9.20
C ALA A 140 25.25 8.13 8.34
N MET A 141 26.46 8.31 8.84
CA MET A 141 27.54 8.99 8.12
C MET A 141 28.14 8.08 7.04
N HIS A 142 28.43 8.66 5.85
CA HIS A 142 28.97 7.91 4.71
C HIS A 142 30.35 7.28 4.93
N ASP A 143 31.16 7.89 5.79
CA ASP A 143 32.54 7.45 6.11
C ASP A 143 32.62 6.49 7.29
N GLY A 144 31.47 6.09 7.82
CA GLY A 144 31.33 5.13 8.91
C GLY A 144 30.12 5.43 9.77
N PRO A 145 29.07 4.61 9.70
CA PRO A 145 27.88 4.83 10.53
C PRO A 145 28.19 4.56 12.00
N ASN A 146 27.62 5.39 12.88
CA ASN A 146 27.68 5.19 14.32
C ASN A 146 26.45 4.40 14.80
N LEU A 147 26.57 3.10 14.77
CA LEU A 147 25.46 2.19 15.10
C LEU A 147 25.12 2.20 16.59
N GLU A 148 26.06 2.51 17.47
CA GLU A 148 25.79 2.68 18.90
C GLU A 148 24.86 3.89 19.13
N THR A 149 25.11 4.99 18.42
CA THR A 149 24.22 6.15 18.42
C THR A 149 22.83 5.79 17.90
N ALA A 150 22.73 4.98 16.85
CA ALA A 150 21.42 4.55 16.31
C ALA A 150 20.62 3.75 17.37
N TRP A 151 21.26 2.81 18.07
CA TRP A 151 20.62 2.07 19.15
C TRP A 151 20.23 2.96 20.33
N SER A 152 21.07 3.94 20.70
CA SER A 152 20.75 4.92 21.75
C SER A 152 19.51 5.75 21.38
N ILE A 153 19.44 6.25 20.14
CA ILE A 153 18.28 6.99 19.61
C ILE A 153 17.01 6.14 19.70
N ALA A 154 17.10 4.88 19.32
CA ALA A 154 15.96 3.96 19.38
C ALA A 154 15.51 3.71 20.84
N GLY A 155 16.45 3.57 21.78
CA GLY A 155 16.15 3.45 23.20
C GLY A 155 15.45 4.69 23.77
N GLU A 156 15.92 5.90 23.40
CA GLU A 156 15.28 7.17 23.78
C GLU A 156 13.85 7.29 23.20
N ALA A 157 13.59 6.65 22.05
CA ALA A 157 12.28 6.60 21.40
C ALA A 157 11.34 5.50 21.95
N GLY A 158 11.80 4.74 22.96
CA GLY A 158 10.99 3.76 23.68
C GLY A 158 11.27 2.29 23.34
N LEU A 159 12.31 2.00 22.56
CA LEU A 159 12.78 0.63 22.34
C LEU A 159 13.45 0.11 23.62
N ASP A 160 13.03 -1.06 24.09
CA ASP A 160 13.80 -1.81 25.09
C ASP A 160 15.02 -2.44 24.40
N VAL A 161 16.20 -1.95 24.75
CA VAL A 161 17.49 -2.36 24.18
C VAL A 161 18.28 -3.31 25.11
N ALA A 162 17.68 -3.78 26.22
CA ALA A 162 18.31 -4.66 27.20
C ALA A 162 18.41 -6.12 26.74
#